data_7f736eaf5b7ae2663038a46f6f5a9f42
#
_entry.id   7f736eaf5b7ae2663038a46f6f5a9f42
#
_cell.length_a   1.000
_cell.length_b   1.000
_cell.length_c   1.000
_cell.angle_alpha   90.00
_cell.angle_beta   90.00
_cell.angle_gamma   90.00
#
_symmetry.space_group_name_H-M   'P 1'
#
loop_
_entity.id
_entity.type
_entity.pdbx_description
1 polymer ?
#
loop_
_entity_poly.entity_id
_entity_poly.type
_entity_poly.pdbx_seq_one_letter_code
_entity_poly.pdbx_strand_id
1 'polypeptide(L)'
;SSLSLWLKEEGLSRSTIGWAGLIFGVYAFNYLWAPIIDRIQIPFLTKKLGHRRGWIVLMQIAILLSLLVWSFINPTQNLALLISVGLIIAIASATQDITVDALRIEQISENEGKSMAAGAAMAVVGWWTGYKLGGVIALSTAEYFQSIGISDYWQTTFLVLGGVIIMMNIALMYVHEPVDNNRQINQRKTDKLIEEKLGSNNIITNFVAYITGTIGGPIISFFKKNGFNIAIGILGFVFLFKIGEAFLGRMSIVFYKEIGFSKGQIAIYSKTLGWITTVVFTLLGGIFA
;
A
#
# COMPACT_ATOMS: atom_id res chain seq x y z
N SER A 1 2.37 12.35 1.87
CA SER A 1 3.18 13.57 2.10
C SER A 1 2.88 14.69 1.11
N SER A 2 2.85 14.42 -0.19
CA SER A 2 2.48 15.42 -1.21
C SER A 2 1.05 15.94 -1.03
N LEU A 3 0.08 15.09 -0.75
CA LEU A 3 -1.28 15.51 -0.45
C LEU A 3 -1.35 16.51 0.71
N SER A 4 -0.69 16.22 1.84
CA SER A 4 -0.73 17.13 3.00
C SER A 4 -0.09 18.49 2.71
N LEU A 5 0.97 18.51 1.89
CA LEU A 5 1.62 19.75 1.49
C LEU A 5 0.78 20.53 0.49
N TRP A 6 0.19 19.85 -0.50
CA TRP A 6 -0.74 20.46 -1.43
C TRP A 6 -1.90 21.15 -0.70
N LEU A 7 -2.59 20.42 0.20
CA LEU A 7 -3.68 21.00 0.99
C LEU A 7 -3.23 22.19 1.85
N LYS A 8 -1.99 22.17 2.36
CA LYS A 8 -1.42 23.27 3.14
C LYS A 8 -1.18 24.51 2.26
N GLU A 9 -0.66 24.34 1.07
CA GLU A 9 -0.39 25.44 0.13
C GLU A 9 -1.68 26.07 -0.44
N GLU A 10 -2.74 25.26 -0.54
CA GLU A 10 -4.10 25.73 -0.87
C GLU A 10 -4.82 26.44 0.31
N GLY A 11 -4.13 26.62 1.45
CA GLY A 11 -4.63 27.39 2.59
C GLY A 11 -5.57 26.64 3.54
N LEU A 12 -5.73 25.31 3.40
CA LEU A 12 -6.60 24.54 4.29
C LEU A 12 -6.04 24.45 5.73
N SER A 13 -6.94 24.34 6.69
CA SER A 13 -6.60 24.29 8.12
C SER A 13 -5.84 23.02 8.48
N ARG A 14 -5.02 23.08 9.55
CA ARG A 14 -4.31 21.90 10.11
C ARG A 14 -5.26 20.77 10.46
N SER A 15 -6.43 21.10 11.01
CA SER A 15 -7.46 20.13 11.35
C SER A 15 -7.96 19.40 10.10
N THR A 16 -8.29 20.12 9.04
CA THR A 16 -8.73 19.55 7.75
C THR A 16 -7.67 18.63 7.15
N ILE A 17 -6.39 19.04 7.19
CA ILE A 17 -5.27 18.23 6.71
C ILE A 17 -5.09 16.95 7.54
N GLY A 18 -5.27 17.06 8.87
CA GLY A 18 -5.24 15.93 9.78
C GLY A 18 -6.34 14.91 9.46
N TRP A 19 -7.59 15.38 9.31
CA TRP A 19 -8.72 14.53 8.92
C TRP A 19 -8.52 13.88 7.55
N ALA A 20 -8.08 14.64 6.55
CA ALA A 20 -7.73 14.10 5.25
C ALA A 20 -6.62 13.03 5.32
N GLY A 21 -5.73 13.14 6.31
CA GLY A 21 -4.69 12.14 6.58
C GLY A 21 -5.21 10.79 7.07
N LEU A 22 -6.41 10.73 7.67
CA LEU A 22 -7.00 9.48 8.20
C LEU A 22 -7.34 8.46 7.10
N ILE A 23 -7.51 8.88 5.85
CA ILE A 23 -7.70 7.93 4.73
C ILE A 23 -6.62 6.85 4.67
N PHE A 24 -5.44 7.17 5.14
CA PHE A 24 -4.33 6.21 5.18
C PHE A 24 -4.37 5.26 6.38
N GLY A 25 -5.32 5.42 7.30
CA GLY A 25 -5.64 4.43 8.32
C GLY A 25 -6.05 3.08 7.72
N VAL A 26 -6.47 3.06 6.46
CA VAL A 26 -6.75 1.85 5.66
C VAL A 26 -5.60 0.84 5.72
N TYR A 27 -4.35 1.31 5.77
CA TYR A 27 -3.18 0.41 5.90
C TYR A 27 -3.13 -0.37 7.21
N ALA A 28 -3.80 0.11 8.27
CA ALA A 28 -3.89 -0.62 9.52
C ALA A 28 -4.88 -1.80 9.45
N PHE A 29 -5.75 -1.81 8.46
CA PHE A 29 -6.81 -2.80 8.29
C PHE A 29 -6.63 -3.69 7.05
N ASN A 30 -5.58 -3.49 6.27
CA ASN A 30 -5.39 -4.17 5.00
C ASN A 30 -5.33 -5.70 5.12
N TYR A 31 -4.88 -6.24 6.25
CA TYR A 31 -4.87 -7.67 6.53
C TYR A 31 -6.26 -8.32 6.52
N LEU A 32 -7.33 -7.52 6.74
CA LEU A 32 -8.70 -8.07 6.76
C LEU A 32 -9.16 -8.56 5.39
N TRP A 33 -8.69 -7.95 4.31
CA TRP A 33 -9.05 -8.37 2.96
C TRP A 33 -7.93 -9.11 2.21
N ALA A 34 -6.78 -9.33 2.84
CA ALA A 34 -5.71 -10.13 2.25
C ALA A 34 -6.19 -11.52 1.79
N PRO A 35 -6.99 -12.28 2.59
CA PRO A 35 -7.53 -13.57 2.15
C PRO A 35 -8.45 -13.49 0.93
N ILE A 36 -9.14 -12.36 0.75
CA ILE A 36 -10.00 -12.11 -0.43
C ILE A 36 -9.14 -11.99 -1.69
N ILE A 37 -8.04 -11.23 -1.61
CA ILE A 37 -7.09 -11.07 -2.70
C ILE A 37 -6.45 -12.40 -3.08
N ASP A 38 -6.13 -13.22 -2.08
CA ASP A 38 -5.56 -14.55 -2.29
C ASP A 38 -6.50 -15.48 -3.06
N ARG A 39 -7.79 -15.29 -2.90
CA ARG A 39 -8.81 -16.21 -3.43
C ARG A 39 -9.39 -15.76 -4.77
N ILE A 40 -9.62 -14.44 -4.94
CA ILE A 40 -10.29 -13.91 -6.14
C ILE A 40 -9.30 -13.80 -7.29
N GLN A 41 -9.61 -14.48 -8.39
CA GLN A 41 -8.89 -14.33 -9.65
C GLN A 41 -9.54 -13.21 -10.47
N ILE A 42 -8.72 -12.28 -10.94
CA ILE A 42 -9.21 -11.21 -11.81
C ILE A 42 -9.37 -11.76 -13.22
N PRO A 43 -10.59 -11.77 -13.79
CA PRO A 43 -10.81 -12.23 -15.14
C PRO A 43 -9.86 -11.53 -16.12
N PHE A 44 -9.34 -12.24 -17.12
CA PHE A 44 -8.43 -11.77 -18.14
C PHE A 44 -7.00 -11.42 -17.64
N LEU A 45 -6.85 -10.61 -16.57
CA LEU A 45 -5.53 -10.23 -16.05
C LEU A 45 -4.79 -11.41 -15.43
N THR A 46 -5.46 -12.21 -14.60
CA THR A 46 -4.85 -13.41 -14.00
C THR A 46 -4.38 -14.42 -15.05
N LYS A 47 -5.15 -14.58 -16.16
CA LYS A 47 -4.77 -15.50 -17.23
C LYS A 47 -3.55 -15.04 -18.01
N LYS A 48 -3.36 -13.73 -18.19
CA LYS A 48 -2.26 -13.18 -19.00
C LYS A 48 -1.01 -12.85 -18.20
N LEU A 49 -1.18 -12.35 -16.98
CA LEU A 49 -0.08 -11.81 -16.19
C LEU A 49 0.31 -12.67 -15.00
N GLY A 50 -0.56 -13.58 -14.57
CA GLY A 50 -0.46 -14.28 -13.31
C GLY A 50 -1.41 -13.70 -12.25
N HIS A 51 -1.56 -14.39 -11.11
CA HIS A 51 -2.51 -13.99 -10.07
C HIS A 51 -2.07 -12.71 -9.36
N ARG A 52 -0.82 -12.67 -8.89
CA ARG A 52 -0.27 -11.53 -8.14
C ARG A 52 -0.04 -10.31 -9.02
N ARG A 53 0.62 -10.50 -10.14
CA ARG A 53 0.84 -9.40 -11.08
C ARG A 53 -0.47 -8.82 -11.62
N GLY A 54 -1.48 -9.67 -11.84
CA GLY A 54 -2.82 -9.22 -12.24
C GLY A 54 -3.44 -8.28 -11.23
N TRP A 55 -3.36 -8.59 -9.93
CA TRP A 55 -3.82 -7.72 -8.84
C TRP A 55 -3.01 -6.42 -8.75
N ILE A 56 -1.68 -6.49 -8.84
CA ILE A 56 -0.80 -5.30 -8.81
C ILE A 56 -1.17 -4.33 -9.93
N VAL A 57 -1.30 -4.84 -11.17
CA VAL A 57 -1.66 -4.03 -12.34
C VAL A 57 -3.05 -3.39 -12.18
N LEU A 58 -4.04 -4.14 -11.68
CA LEU A 58 -5.38 -3.59 -11.43
C LEU A 58 -5.34 -2.44 -10.42
N MET A 59 -4.60 -2.60 -9.32
CA MET A 59 -4.47 -1.55 -8.32
C MET A 59 -3.71 -0.33 -8.85
N GLN A 60 -2.70 -0.54 -9.66
CA GLN A 60 -1.96 0.55 -10.30
C GLN A 60 -2.82 1.30 -11.34
N ILE A 61 -3.69 0.61 -12.07
CA ILE A 61 -4.69 1.27 -12.94
C ILE A 61 -5.64 2.14 -12.10
N ALA A 62 -6.13 1.62 -10.97
CA ALA A 62 -6.99 2.39 -10.07
C ALA A 62 -6.27 3.66 -9.54
N ILE A 63 -4.99 3.54 -9.18
CA ILE A 63 -4.17 4.69 -8.74
C ILE A 63 -3.97 5.69 -9.89
N LEU A 64 -3.65 5.21 -11.09
CA LEU A 64 -3.48 6.06 -12.29
C LEU A 64 -4.73 6.88 -12.60
N LEU A 65 -5.90 6.22 -12.62
CA LEU A 65 -7.18 6.90 -12.83
C LEU A 65 -7.45 7.92 -11.72
N SER A 66 -7.15 7.58 -10.49
CA SER A 66 -7.30 8.49 -9.34
C SER A 66 -6.37 9.71 -9.43
N LEU A 67 -5.12 9.53 -9.84
CA LEU A 67 -4.18 10.64 -10.06
C LEU A 67 -4.64 11.53 -11.23
N LEU A 68 -5.18 10.93 -12.29
CA LEU A 68 -5.77 11.67 -13.39
C LEU A 68 -6.95 12.52 -12.90
N VAL A 69 -7.84 11.98 -12.07
CA VAL A 69 -8.93 12.76 -11.47
C VAL A 69 -8.38 13.89 -10.60
N TRP A 70 -7.35 13.64 -9.77
CA TRP A 70 -6.71 14.69 -8.96
C TRP A 70 -6.09 15.80 -9.79
N SER A 71 -5.64 15.53 -11.02
CA SER A 71 -5.10 16.55 -11.91
C SER A 71 -6.14 17.57 -12.41
N PHE A 72 -7.44 17.30 -12.19
CA PHE A 72 -8.54 18.21 -12.58
C PHE A 72 -9.30 18.78 -11.37
N ILE A 73 -8.96 18.39 -10.13
CA ILE A 73 -9.67 18.82 -8.93
C ILE A 73 -9.02 20.09 -8.36
N ASN A 74 -9.86 21.06 -7.98
CA ASN A 74 -9.48 22.14 -7.11
C ASN A 74 -9.80 21.77 -5.65
N PRO A 75 -8.79 21.68 -4.75
CA PRO A 75 -8.98 21.23 -3.36
C PRO A 75 -9.94 22.09 -2.54
N THR A 76 -9.96 23.39 -2.79
CA THR A 76 -10.77 24.34 -2.02
C THR A 76 -12.25 24.26 -2.38
N GLN A 77 -12.57 23.86 -3.62
CA GLN A 77 -13.95 23.75 -4.10
C GLN A 77 -14.55 22.36 -3.90
N ASN A 78 -13.74 21.30 -4.03
CA ASN A 78 -14.19 19.91 -4.08
C ASN A 78 -13.42 18.99 -3.10
N LEU A 79 -13.27 19.43 -1.85
CA LEU A 79 -12.52 18.70 -0.83
C LEU A 79 -13.05 17.28 -0.59
N ALA A 80 -14.38 17.10 -0.57
CA ALA A 80 -15.00 15.79 -0.38
C ALA A 80 -14.63 14.80 -1.51
N LEU A 81 -14.67 15.26 -2.76
CA LEU A 81 -14.27 14.45 -3.91
C LEU A 81 -12.77 14.13 -3.85
N LEU A 82 -11.93 15.10 -3.51
CA LEU A 82 -10.49 14.91 -3.36
C LEU A 82 -10.18 13.84 -2.30
N ILE A 83 -10.83 13.90 -1.14
CA ILE A 83 -10.67 12.92 -0.07
C ILE A 83 -11.17 11.53 -0.51
N SER A 84 -12.31 11.45 -1.19
CA SER A 84 -12.87 10.18 -1.68
C SER A 84 -11.94 9.51 -2.69
N VAL A 85 -11.40 10.26 -3.64
CA VAL A 85 -10.40 9.77 -4.59
C VAL A 85 -9.10 9.36 -3.86
N GLY A 86 -8.69 10.14 -2.87
CA GLY A 86 -7.55 9.81 -2.00
C GLY A 86 -7.75 8.51 -1.24
N LEU A 87 -8.97 8.21 -0.79
CA LEU A 87 -9.31 6.94 -0.16
C LEU A 87 -9.19 5.77 -1.14
N ILE A 88 -9.61 5.94 -2.40
CA ILE A 88 -9.40 4.93 -3.45
C ILE A 88 -7.92 4.67 -3.66
N ILE A 89 -7.09 5.71 -3.74
CA ILE A 89 -5.63 5.57 -3.82
C ILE A 89 -5.08 4.79 -2.62
N ALA A 90 -5.54 5.11 -1.41
CA ALA A 90 -5.08 4.45 -0.19
C ALA A 90 -5.46 2.96 -0.16
N ILE A 91 -6.69 2.62 -0.54
CA ILE A 91 -7.16 1.22 -0.62
C ILE A 91 -6.37 0.46 -1.69
N ALA A 92 -6.23 1.03 -2.88
CA ALA A 92 -5.49 0.40 -3.98
C ALA A 92 -4.02 0.19 -3.61
N SER A 93 -3.38 1.19 -3.01
CA SER A 93 -1.98 1.10 -2.58
C SER A 93 -1.79 0.09 -1.43
N ALA A 94 -2.69 0.05 -0.43
CA ALA A 94 -2.64 -0.93 0.64
C ALA A 94 -2.87 -2.36 0.13
N THR A 95 -3.74 -2.54 -0.87
CA THR A 95 -3.97 -3.82 -1.55
C THR A 95 -2.77 -4.25 -2.36
N GLN A 96 -2.12 -3.32 -3.06
CA GLN A 96 -0.89 -3.58 -3.80
C GLN A 96 0.24 -4.03 -2.86
N ASP A 97 0.39 -3.39 -1.71
CA ASP A 97 1.41 -3.69 -0.70
C ASP A 97 1.33 -5.16 -0.25
N ILE A 98 0.13 -5.63 0.13
CA ILE A 98 -0.13 -7.03 0.47
C ILE A 98 0.23 -7.97 -0.69
N THR A 99 -0.14 -7.59 -1.91
CA THR A 99 0.04 -8.43 -3.09
C THR A 99 1.52 -8.56 -3.47
N VAL A 100 2.29 -7.48 -3.33
CA VAL A 100 3.74 -7.46 -3.56
C VAL A 100 4.46 -8.32 -2.52
N ASP A 101 4.06 -8.21 -1.24
CA ASP A 101 4.63 -9.06 -0.18
C ASP A 101 4.34 -10.54 -0.42
N ALA A 102 3.13 -10.87 -0.83
CA ALA A 102 2.77 -12.24 -1.19
C ALA A 102 3.56 -12.76 -2.39
N LEU A 103 3.72 -11.94 -3.46
CA LEU A 103 4.54 -12.30 -4.62
C LEU A 103 6.00 -12.59 -4.22
N ARG A 104 6.58 -11.74 -3.36
CA ARG A 104 7.93 -11.91 -2.83
C ARG A 104 8.09 -13.22 -2.06
N ILE A 105 7.13 -13.54 -1.18
CA ILE A 105 7.15 -14.79 -0.39
C ILE A 105 7.03 -16.01 -1.31
N GLU A 106 6.18 -15.95 -2.33
CA GLU A 106 6.00 -17.04 -3.30
C GLU A 106 7.21 -17.27 -4.19
N GLN A 107 8.03 -16.22 -4.44
CA GLN A 107 9.29 -16.32 -5.21
C GLN A 107 10.42 -16.99 -4.43
N ILE A 108 10.35 -16.99 -3.09
CA ILE A 108 11.38 -17.55 -2.21
C ILE A 108 10.87 -18.90 -1.70
N SER A 109 11.68 -19.97 -1.83
CA SER A 109 11.30 -21.28 -1.31
C SER A 109 11.20 -21.26 0.22
N GLU A 110 10.15 -21.89 0.78
CA GLU A 110 9.94 -22.00 2.23
C GLU A 110 11.11 -22.65 2.99
N ASN A 111 11.92 -23.45 2.31
CA ASN A 111 13.06 -24.17 2.89
C ASN A 111 14.34 -23.30 3.01
N GLU A 112 14.31 -22.07 2.52
CA GLU A 112 15.48 -21.18 2.49
C GLU A 112 15.35 -20.02 3.50
N GLY A 113 15.47 -20.31 4.79
CA GLY A 113 15.33 -19.32 5.86
C GLY A 113 16.23 -18.07 5.69
N LYS A 114 17.47 -18.22 5.22
CA LYS A 114 18.36 -17.10 4.92
C LYS A 114 17.88 -16.26 3.76
N SER A 115 17.35 -16.87 2.70
CA SER A 115 16.76 -16.18 1.54
C SER A 115 15.50 -15.42 1.94
N MET A 116 14.69 -15.95 2.87
CA MET A 116 13.52 -15.25 3.41
C MET A 116 13.92 -13.99 4.20
N ALA A 117 14.95 -14.05 5.04
CA ALA A 117 15.47 -12.90 5.78
C ALA A 117 16.01 -11.82 4.83
N ALA A 118 16.81 -12.22 3.84
CA ALA A 118 17.31 -11.32 2.81
C ALA A 118 16.16 -10.68 2.00
N GLY A 119 15.16 -11.47 1.60
CA GLY A 119 13.97 -10.98 0.93
C GLY A 119 13.18 -9.97 1.77
N ALA A 120 13.07 -10.19 3.09
CA ALA A 120 12.42 -9.25 3.99
C ALA A 120 13.21 -7.94 4.10
N ALA A 121 14.53 -7.98 4.22
CA ALA A 121 15.38 -6.78 4.22
C ALA A 121 15.25 -6.00 2.90
N MET A 122 15.27 -6.67 1.75
CA MET A 122 15.07 -6.05 0.43
C MET A 122 13.67 -5.43 0.28
N ALA A 123 12.63 -6.02 0.86
CA ALA A 123 11.29 -5.44 0.87
C ALA A 123 11.26 -4.11 1.65
N VAL A 124 11.90 -4.05 2.81
CA VAL A 124 12.04 -2.82 3.61
C VAL A 124 12.79 -1.74 2.84
N VAL A 125 13.94 -2.11 2.24
CA VAL A 125 14.72 -1.19 1.39
C VAL A 125 13.89 -0.68 0.21
N GLY A 126 13.18 -1.58 -0.49
CA GLY A 126 12.32 -1.24 -1.63
C GLY A 126 11.19 -0.30 -1.23
N TRP A 127 10.51 -0.59 -0.12
CA TRP A 127 9.42 0.23 0.40
C TRP A 127 9.89 1.65 0.75
N TRP A 128 10.98 1.77 1.53
CA TRP A 128 11.55 3.07 1.88
C TRP A 128 12.09 3.82 0.66
N THR A 129 12.69 3.12 -0.28
CA THR A 129 13.17 3.70 -1.55
C THR A 129 12.00 4.29 -2.34
N GLY A 130 10.94 3.51 -2.57
CA GLY A 130 9.76 3.98 -3.27
C GLY A 130 9.10 5.17 -2.59
N TYR A 131 8.93 5.12 -1.26
CA TYR A 131 8.35 6.20 -0.46
C TYR A 131 9.19 7.49 -0.53
N LYS A 132 10.52 7.38 -0.39
CA LYS A 132 11.42 8.54 -0.38
C LYS A 132 11.62 9.11 -1.79
N LEU A 133 11.94 8.28 -2.79
CA LEU A 133 12.12 8.73 -4.18
C LEU A 133 10.82 9.30 -4.76
N GLY A 134 9.67 8.67 -4.53
CA GLY A 134 8.39 9.23 -4.92
C GLY A 134 8.13 10.60 -4.28
N GLY A 135 8.56 10.78 -3.03
CA GLY A 135 8.52 12.07 -2.35
C GLY A 135 9.45 13.11 -2.95
N VAL A 136 10.68 12.72 -3.33
CA VAL A 136 11.64 13.62 -4.03
C VAL A 136 11.06 14.05 -5.37
N ILE A 137 10.62 13.09 -6.19
CA ILE A 137 10.03 13.38 -7.51
C ILE A 137 8.86 14.35 -7.36
N ALA A 138 7.90 14.07 -6.46
CA ALA A 138 6.73 14.91 -6.26
C ALA A 138 7.09 16.33 -5.83
N LEU A 139 8.00 16.49 -4.85
CA LEU A 139 8.34 17.81 -4.32
C LEU A 139 9.19 18.62 -5.31
N SER A 140 10.20 18.00 -5.92
CA SER A 140 11.07 18.69 -6.90
C SER A 140 10.31 19.08 -8.17
N THR A 141 9.40 18.23 -8.65
CA THR A 141 8.56 18.52 -9.79
C THR A 141 7.59 19.66 -9.48
N ALA A 142 6.94 19.65 -8.31
CA ALA A 142 6.05 20.72 -7.89
C ALA A 142 6.79 22.05 -7.70
N GLU A 143 8.00 22.04 -7.15
CA GLU A 143 8.83 23.24 -7.00
C GLU A 143 9.27 23.80 -8.36
N TYR A 144 9.68 22.92 -9.27
CA TYR A 144 10.06 23.30 -10.63
C TYR A 144 8.91 23.94 -11.38
N PHE A 145 7.74 23.33 -11.42
CA PHE A 145 6.57 23.89 -12.10
C PHE A 145 6.09 25.21 -11.48
N GLN A 146 6.18 25.32 -10.16
CA GLN A 146 5.88 26.58 -9.47
C GLN A 146 6.88 27.67 -9.87
N SER A 147 8.19 27.35 -10.00
CA SER A 147 9.23 28.32 -10.34
C SER A 147 9.12 28.87 -11.75
N ILE A 148 8.57 28.10 -12.69
CA ILE A 148 8.32 28.55 -14.08
C ILE A 148 6.91 29.16 -14.27
N GLY A 149 6.17 29.40 -13.18
CA GLY A 149 4.92 30.13 -13.18
C GLY A 149 3.67 29.34 -13.57
N ILE A 150 3.69 28.00 -13.50
CA ILE A 150 2.50 27.19 -13.72
C ILE A 150 1.60 27.31 -12.49
N SER A 151 0.36 27.77 -12.67
CA SER A 151 -0.63 27.91 -11.58
C SER A 151 -1.03 26.57 -10.99
N ASP A 152 -1.29 25.57 -11.85
CA ASP A 152 -1.74 24.24 -11.48
C ASP A 152 -0.56 23.26 -11.34
N TYR A 153 0.51 23.68 -10.63
CA TYR A 153 1.76 22.93 -10.51
C TYR A 153 1.59 21.59 -9.78
N TRP A 154 0.68 21.46 -8.82
CA TRP A 154 0.38 20.19 -8.16
C TRP A 154 -0.35 19.22 -9.09
N GLN A 155 -1.33 19.70 -9.83
CA GLN A 155 -2.08 18.92 -10.81
C GLN A 155 -1.14 18.36 -11.88
N THR A 156 -0.24 19.20 -12.40
CA THR A 156 0.79 18.79 -13.35
C THR A 156 1.76 17.78 -12.73
N THR A 157 2.11 17.94 -11.46
CA THR A 157 2.94 16.99 -10.72
C THR A 157 2.28 15.60 -10.62
N PHE A 158 0.97 15.51 -10.42
CA PHE A 158 0.27 14.23 -10.38
C PHE A 158 0.29 13.51 -11.74
N LEU A 159 0.27 14.22 -12.86
CA LEU A 159 0.46 13.62 -14.19
C LEU A 159 1.86 13.02 -14.35
N VAL A 160 2.90 13.72 -13.88
CA VAL A 160 4.28 13.19 -13.89
C VAL A 160 4.38 11.93 -13.03
N LEU A 161 3.78 11.91 -11.84
CA LEU A 161 3.72 10.71 -10.99
C LEU A 161 2.96 9.56 -11.66
N GLY A 162 1.90 9.86 -12.41
CA GLY A 162 1.22 8.89 -13.27
C GLY A 162 2.17 8.25 -14.29
N GLY A 163 3.01 9.06 -14.94
CA GLY A 163 4.06 8.57 -15.86
C GLY A 163 5.05 7.62 -15.16
N VAL A 164 5.46 7.93 -13.93
CA VAL A 164 6.32 7.03 -13.12
C VAL A 164 5.62 5.69 -12.85
N ILE A 165 4.32 5.69 -12.53
CA ILE A 165 3.57 4.44 -12.31
C ILE A 165 3.50 3.61 -13.59
N ILE A 166 3.30 4.22 -14.76
CA ILE A 166 3.33 3.52 -16.04
C ILE A 166 4.69 2.85 -16.27
N MET A 167 5.77 3.55 -16.01
CA MET A 167 7.13 2.98 -16.09
C MET A 167 7.32 1.80 -15.13
N MET A 168 6.81 1.88 -13.90
CA MET A 168 6.86 0.78 -12.93
C MET A 168 6.01 -0.41 -13.37
N ASN A 169 4.87 -0.20 -14.05
CA ASN A 169 4.08 -1.27 -14.66
C ASN A 169 4.86 -2.02 -15.75
N ILE A 170 5.61 -1.30 -16.58
CA ILE A 170 6.48 -1.90 -17.58
C ILE A 170 7.56 -2.75 -16.91
N ALA A 171 8.21 -2.23 -15.86
CA ALA A 171 9.20 -2.97 -15.09
C ALA A 171 8.61 -4.24 -14.44
N LEU A 172 7.36 -4.19 -13.96
CA LEU A 172 6.66 -5.34 -13.39
C LEU A 172 6.50 -6.51 -14.38
N MET A 173 6.44 -6.23 -15.69
CA MET A 173 6.34 -7.30 -16.72
C MET A 173 7.57 -8.21 -16.75
N TYR A 174 8.72 -7.73 -16.30
CA TYR A 174 9.96 -8.52 -16.21
C TYR A 174 10.06 -9.33 -14.90
N VAL A 175 9.18 -9.10 -13.93
CA VAL A 175 9.17 -9.85 -12.66
C VAL A 175 8.53 -11.20 -12.89
N HIS A 176 9.26 -12.29 -12.55
CA HIS A 176 8.73 -13.64 -12.64
C HIS A 176 7.70 -13.92 -11.55
N GLU A 177 6.56 -14.53 -11.90
CA GLU A 177 5.58 -15.03 -10.96
C GLU A 177 5.58 -16.57 -11.01
N PRO A 178 5.87 -17.26 -9.87
CA PRO A 178 5.81 -18.71 -9.82
C PRO A 178 4.39 -19.23 -10.07
N VAL A 179 4.26 -20.31 -10.83
CA VAL A 179 2.96 -20.96 -11.06
C VAL A 179 2.65 -21.89 -9.91
N ASP A 180 1.74 -21.47 -9.04
CA ASP A 180 1.28 -22.31 -7.92
C ASP A 180 0.00 -23.08 -8.28
N ASN A 181 0.19 -24.25 -8.85
CA ASN A 181 -0.91 -25.17 -9.19
C ASN A 181 -1.59 -25.76 -7.91
N ASN A 182 -0.89 -25.82 -6.79
CA ASN A 182 -1.40 -26.42 -5.55
C ASN A 182 -2.36 -25.49 -4.81
N ARG A 183 -2.23 -24.18 -4.98
CA ARG A 183 -3.09 -23.18 -4.34
C ARG A 183 -4.57 -23.41 -4.66
N GLN A 184 -4.92 -23.54 -5.94
CA GLN A 184 -6.31 -23.77 -6.35
C GLN A 184 -6.85 -25.11 -5.85
N ILE A 185 -6.01 -26.15 -5.83
CA ILE A 185 -6.37 -27.47 -5.32
C ILE A 185 -6.64 -27.39 -3.82
N ASN A 186 -5.77 -26.74 -3.07
CA ASN A 186 -5.91 -26.59 -1.62
C ASN A 186 -7.12 -25.73 -1.24
N GLN A 187 -7.38 -24.64 -1.98
CA GLN A 187 -8.57 -23.83 -1.79
C GLN A 187 -9.85 -24.65 -2.02
N ARG A 188 -9.95 -25.39 -3.13
CA ARG A 188 -11.10 -26.24 -3.44
C ARG A 188 -11.32 -27.34 -2.39
N LYS A 189 -10.25 -27.92 -1.83
CA LYS A 189 -10.35 -28.90 -0.74
C LYS A 189 -10.91 -28.25 0.53
N THR A 190 -10.43 -27.05 0.88
CA THR A 190 -10.92 -26.33 2.06
C THR A 190 -12.39 -25.94 1.89
N ASP A 191 -12.79 -25.49 0.71
CA ASP A 191 -14.18 -25.13 0.42
C ASP A 191 -15.11 -26.31 0.57
N LYS A 192 -14.75 -27.48 0.00
CA LYS A 192 -15.55 -28.70 0.14
C LYS A 192 -15.70 -29.15 1.60
N LEU A 193 -14.63 -29.08 2.39
CA LEU A 193 -14.68 -29.41 3.81
C LEU A 193 -15.60 -28.48 4.61
N ILE A 194 -15.70 -27.22 4.21
CA ILE A 194 -16.60 -26.24 4.86
C ILE A 194 -18.02 -26.48 4.40
N GLU A 195 -18.27 -26.74 3.11
CA GLU A 195 -19.58 -27.09 2.56
C GLU A 195 -20.16 -28.37 3.22
N GLU A 196 -19.35 -29.41 3.36
CA GLU A 196 -19.73 -30.64 4.07
C GLU A 196 -20.12 -30.38 5.53
N LYS A 197 -19.43 -29.48 6.23
CA LYS A 197 -19.75 -29.12 7.62
C LYS A 197 -21.03 -28.31 7.78
N LEU A 198 -21.38 -27.53 6.78
CA LEU A 198 -22.57 -26.66 6.79
C LEU A 198 -23.85 -27.39 6.35
N GLY A 199 -23.75 -28.57 5.74
CA GLY A 199 -24.88 -29.49 5.53
C GLY A 199 -26.01 -29.04 4.59
N SER A 200 -25.81 -27.98 3.80
CA SER A 200 -26.82 -27.44 2.88
C SER A 200 -26.18 -26.88 1.62
N ASN A 201 -26.80 -27.13 0.47
CA ASN A 201 -26.30 -26.74 -0.85
C ASN A 201 -27.00 -25.47 -1.38
N ASN A 202 -27.29 -24.50 -0.51
CA ASN A 202 -27.92 -23.25 -0.87
C ASN A 202 -26.86 -22.15 -1.18
N ILE A 203 -27.22 -21.19 -2.05
CA ILE A 203 -26.37 -20.03 -2.40
C ILE A 203 -25.90 -19.28 -1.16
N ILE A 204 -26.76 -19.12 -0.15
CA ILE A 204 -26.46 -18.49 1.12
C ILE A 204 -25.40 -19.28 1.89
N THR A 205 -25.51 -20.61 1.93
CA THR A 205 -24.58 -21.49 2.63
C THR A 205 -23.20 -21.47 1.98
N ASN A 206 -23.15 -21.48 0.64
CA ASN A 206 -21.89 -21.37 -0.10
C ASN A 206 -21.24 -20.00 0.10
N PHE A 207 -22.01 -18.91 0.17
CA PHE A 207 -21.52 -17.58 0.48
C PHE A 207 -21.00 -17.49 1.92
N VAL A 208 -21.71 -18.03 2.89
CA VAL A 208 -21.27 -18.09 4.30
C VAL A 208 -20.02 -18.96 4.44
N ALA A 209 -19.97 -20.11 3.77
CA ALA A 209 -18.79 -20.97 3.74
C ALA A 209 -17.57 -20.26 3.15
N TYR A 210 -17.79 -19.51 2.06
CA TYR A 210 -16.77 -18.70 1.42
C TYR A 210 -16.23 -17.63 2.39
N ILE A 211 -17.08 -16.85 3.03
CA ILE A 211 -16.68 -15.80 3.98
C ILE A 211 -15.99 -16.41 5.21
N THR A 212 -16.57 -17.47 5.78
CA THR A 212 -16.02 -18.14 6.97
C THR A 212 -14.67 -18.79 6.67
N GLY A 213 -14.52 -19.43 5.52
CA GLY A 213 -13.25 -20.04 5.11
C GLY A 213 -12.18 -19.01 4.76
N THR A 214 -12.59 -17.89 4.14
CA THR A 214 -11.68 -16.85 3.66
C THR A 214 -11.20 -15.93 4.78
N ILE A 215 -12.09 -15.49 5.66
CA ILE A 215 -11.79 -14.51 6.72
C ILE A 215 -11.70 -15.20 8.08
N GLY A 216 -12.68 -16.06 8.41
CA GLY A 216 -12.77 -16.69 9.71
C GLY A 216 -11.65 -17.70 9.98
N GLY A 217 -11.28 -18.49 8.97
CA GLY A 217 -10.21 -19.50 9.10
C GLY A 217 -8.86 -18.92 9.58
N PRO A 218 -8.28 -17.94 8.88
CA PRO A 218 -7.05 -17.27 9.28
C PRO A 218 -7.13 -16.62 10.66
N ILE A 219 -8.24 -15.91 10.95
CA ILE A 219 -8.46 -15.27 12.26
C ILE A 219 -8.52 -16.33 13.38
N ILE A 220 -9.33 -17.35 13.22
CA ILE A 220 -9.45 -18.43 14.22
C ILE A 220 -8.10 -19.13 14.43
N SER A 221 -7.36 -19.40 13.36
CA SER A 221 -6.03 -20.00 13.42
C SER A 221 -5.03 -19.12 14.18
N PHE A 222 -5.06 -17.82 13.96
CA PHE A 222 -4.23 -16.84 14.65
C PHE A 222 -4.51 -16.84 16.17
N PHE A 223 -5.80 -16.80 16.55
CA PHE A 223 -6.20 -16.84 17.96
C PHE A 223 -5.90 -18.20 18.62
N LYS A 224 -6.10 -19.32 17.90
CA LYS A 224 -5.75 -20.66 18.41
C LYS A 224 -4.25 -20.83 18.64
N LYS A 225 -3.43 -20.31 17.71
CA LYS A 225 -1.96 -20.43 17.79
C LYS A 225 -1.37 -19.62 18.94
N ASN A 226 -1.86 -18.40 19.15
CA ASN A 226 -1.26 -17.45 20.10
C ASN A 226 -2.01 -17.37 21.45
N GLY A 227 -3.24 -17.90 21.55
CA GLY A 227 -4.13 -17.64 22.68
C GLY A 227 -4.77 -16.27 22.61
N PHE A 228 -5.95 -16.11 23.23
CA PHE A 228 -6.78 -14.91 23.09
C PHE A 228 -6.09 -13.63 23.56
N ASN A 229 -5.49 -13.64 24.75
CA ASN A 229 -4.88 -12.43 25.37
C ASN A 229 -3.65 -11.96 24.58
N ILE A 230 -2.80 -12.88 24.15
CA ILE A 230 -1.59 -12.57 23.38
C ILE A 230 -2.00 -12.08 21.98
N ALA A 231 -2.97 -12.74 21.35
CA ALA A 231 -3.47 -12.36 20.03
C ALA A 231 -4.03 -10.92 20.02
N ILE A 232 -4.85 -10.54 21.00
CA ILE A 232 -5.35 -9.17 21.15
C ILE A 232 -4.20 -8.19 21.45
N GLY A 233 -3.25 -8.57 22.28
CA GLY A 233 -2.07 -7.75 22.56
C GLY A 233 -1.26 -7.45 21.29
N ILE A 234 -1.01 -8.46 20.46
CA ILE A 234 -0.31 -8.31 19.18
C ILE A 234 -1.09 -7.39 18.22
N LEU A 235 -2.40 -7.64 18.05
CA LEU A 235 -3.25 -6.83 17.18
C LEU A 235 -3.32 -5.37 17.65
N GLY A 236 -3.50 -5.15 18.96
CA GLY A 236 -3.52 -3.82 19.56
C GLY A 236 -2.19 -3.08 19.38
N PHE A 237 -1.07 -3.76 19.60
CA PHE A 237 0.26 -3.19 19.37
C PHE A 237 0.47 -2.79 17.90
N VAL A 238 0.18 -3.69 16.96
CA VAL A 238 0.32 -3.40 15.51
C VAL A 238 -0.57 -2.25 15.10
N PHE A 239 -1.80 -2.21 15.58
CA PHE A 239 -2.76 -1.15 15.28
C PHE A 239 -2.28 0.22 15.78
N LEU A 240 -1.90 0.33 17.06
CA LEU A 240 -1.41 1.57 17.66
C LEU A 240 -0.10 2.04 17.00
N PHE A 241 0.82 1.10 16.73
CA PHE A 241 2.07 1.39 16.06
C PHE A 241 1.83 1.98 14.66
N LYS A 242 0.97 1.33 13.87
CA LYS A 242 0.66 1.76 12.50
C LYS A 242 -0.05 3.11 12.43
N ILE A 243 -0.97 3.38 13.35
CA ILE A 243 -1.63 4.69 13.44
C ILE A 243 -0.61 5.78 13.81
N GLY A 244 0.24 5.54 14.80
CA GLY A 244 1.28 6.47 15.22
C GLY A 244 2.26 6.78 14.09
N GLU A 245 2.78 5.76 13.41
CA GLU A 245 3.66 5.88 12.25
C GLU A 245 3.01 6.70 11.13
N ALA A 246 1.76 6.37 10.78
CA ALA A 246 1.03 7.04 9.72
C ALA A 246 0.77 8.52 10.04
N PHE A 247 0.45 8.86 11.27
CA PHE A 247 0.18 10.23 11.69
C PHE A 247 1.47 11.07 11.72
N LEU A 248 2.51 10.60 12.43
CA LEU A 248 3.79 11.30 12.56
C LEU A 248 4.47 11.53 11.21
N GLY A 249 4.48 10.54 10.35
CA GLY A 249 5.10 10.64 9.02
C GLY A 249 4.48 11.71 8.11
N ARG A 250 3.27 12.17 8.42
CA ARG A 250 2.56 13.20 7.63
C ARG A 250 2.60 14.57 8.26
N MET A 251 2.39 14.65 9.55
CA MET A 251 2.41 15.92 10.25
C MET A 251 3.81 16.53 10.28
N SER A 252 4.87 15.71 10.24
CA SER A 252 6.25 16.19 10.13
C SER A 252 6.48 17.11 8.92
N ILE A 253 5.88 16.81 7.77
CA ILE A 253 6.06 17.64 6.55
C ILE A 253 5.31 18.98 6.69
N VAL A 254 4.12 18.95 7.28
CA VAL A 254 3.37 20.18 7.58
C VAL A 254 4.20 21.06 8.51
N PHE A 255 4.78 20.47 9.56
CA PHE A 255 5.66 21.14 10.50
C PHE A 255 6.89 21.75 9.82
N TYR A 256 7.62 21.00 8.97
CA TYR A 256 8.77 21.54 8.23
C TYR A 256 8.39 22.75 7.38
N LYS A 257 7.24 22.72 6.73
CA LYS A 257 6.77 23.85 5.93
C LYS A 257 6.45 25.07 6.80
N GLU A 258 5.89 24.86 7.98
CA GLU A 258 5.54 25.94 8.91
C GLU A 258 6.75 26.63 9.53
N ILE A 259 7.84 25.91 9.77
CA ILE A 259 9.10 26.49 10.26
C ILE A 259 9.96 27.07 9.11
N GLY A 260 9.43 27.12 7.86
CA GLY A 260 10.01 27.86 6.75
C GLY A 260 10.85 27.05 5.76
N PHE A 261 10.91 25.71 5.87
CA PHE A 261 11.63 24.92 4.86
C PHE A 261 10.95 25.00 3.49
N SER A 262 11.77 25.17 2.43
CA SER A 262 11.31 25.04 1.04
C SER A 262 11.02 23.58 0.69
N LYS A 263 10.28 23.33 -0.39
CA LYS A 263 10.02 21.96 -0.91
C LYS A 263 11.34 21.27 -1.27
N GLY A 264 12.28 21.97 -1.90
CA GLY A 264 13.59 21.44 -2.23
C GLY A 264 14.40 21.05 -0.99
N GLN A 265 14.40 21.89 0.05
CA GLN A 265 15.05 21.54 1.33
C GLN A 265 14.43 20.30 1.97
N ILE A 266 13.11 20.17 1.98
CA ILE A 266 12.42 18.96 2.48
C ILE A 266 12.79 17.75 1.63
N ALA A 267 12.86 17.90 0.30
CA ALA A 267 13.28 16.83 -0.61
C ALA A 267 14.72 16.35 -0.33
N ILE A 268 15.64 17.26 -0.12
CA ILE A 268 17.06 16.92 0.15
C ILE A 268 17.22 16.34 1.55
N TYR A 269 16.85 17.06 2.59
CA TYR A 269 17.15 16.67 3.97
C TYR A 269 16.26 15.54 4.47
N SER A 270 14.95 15.67 4.35
CA SER A 270 14.02 14.67 4.90
C SER A 270 13.88 13.44 4.01
N LYS A 271 13.90 13.61 2.69
CA LYS A 271 13.69 12.49 1.77
C LYS A 271 15.00 11.83 1.35
N THR A 272 15.94 12.58 0.77
CA THR A 272 17.17 12.00 0.21
C THR A 272 18.14 11.53 1.32
N LEU A 273 18.54 12.42 2.23
CA LEU A 273 19.44 12.00 3.33
C LEU A 273 18.77 10.98 4.25
N GLY A 274 17.51 11.18 4.59
CA GLY A 274 16.75 10.21 5.38
C GLY A 274 16.58 8.85 4.68
N TRP A 275 16.57 8.79 3.35
CA TRP A 275 16.59 7.54 2.59
C TRP A 275 17.92 6.84 2.72
N ILE A 276 19.03 7.54 2.46
CA ILE A 276 20.39 6.97 2.54
C ILE A 276 20.62 6.35 3.93
N THR A 277 20.34 7.09 4.98
CA THR A 277 20.52 6.59 6.36
C THR A 277 19.64 5.35 6.62
N THR A 278 18.38 5.36 6.21
CA THR A 278 17.48 4.21 6.39
C THR A 278 18.01 2.98 5.66
N VAL A 279 18.43 3.10 4.39
CA VAL A 279 18.95 1.98 3.60
C VAL A 279 20.21 1.41 4.23
N VAL A 280 21.17 2.28 4.56
CA VAL A 280 22.46 1.86 5.16
C VAL A 280 22.22 1.12 6.48
N PHE A 281 21.45 1.69 7.40
CA PHE A 281 21.22 1.05 8.70
C PHE A 281 20.34 -0.20 8.61
N THR A 282 19.40 -0.29 7.65
CA THR A 282 18.63 -1.52 7.41
C THR A 282 19.55 -2.65 6.91
N LEU A 283 20.43 -2.36 5.95
CA LEU A 283 21.38 -3.35 5.44
C LEU A 283 22.36 -3.81 6.52
N LEU A 284 22.90 -2.87 7.28
CA LEU A 284 23.78 -3.21 8.42
C LEU A 284 23.04 -4.07 9.45
N GLY A 285 21.81 -3.70 9.81
CA GLY A 285 20.97 -4.51 10.72
C GLY A 285 20.72 -5.92 10.20
N GLY A 286 20.47 -6.08 8.89
CA GLY A 286 20.30 -7.40 8.26
C GLY A 286 21.58 -8.25 8.21
N ILE A 287 22.77 -7.61 8.24
CA ILE A 287 24.07 -8.33 8.31
C ILE A 287 24.35 -8.82 9.75
N PHE A 288 23.93 -8.03 10.75
CA PHE A 288 24.16 -8.37 12.16
C PHE A 288 23.09 -9.31 12.76
N ALA A 289 21.96 -9.52 12.08
CA ALA A 289 20.89 -10.44 12.48
C ALA A 289 21.17 -11.86 11.96
#